data_696aefc9ea9c7e0cc58b2c856b54c5a8
#
_entry.id   696aefc9ea9c7e0cc58b2c856b54c5a8
#
_cell.length_a   1.000
_cell.length_b   1.000
_cell.length_c   1.000
_cell.angle_alpha   90.00
_cell.angle_beta   90.00
_cell.angle_gamma   90.00
#
_symmetry.space_group_name_H-M   'P 1'
#
loop_
_entity.id
_entity.type
_entity.pdbx_description
1 polymer ?
#
loop_
_entity_poly.entity_id
_entity_poly.type
_entity_poly.pdbx_seq_one_letter_code
_entity_poly.pdbx_strand_id
1 'polypeptide(L)'
;MARKTTKSKIVAFKVEEEIAEFLNNLPNKSDFIRKAILAQFGMTCPLCTGTGVVPRGIHDHYKPLIAEHNSRACEKCKKPVEIPLSVEGIQASERERYEQFLHGGPLYCSNCYPSVPACDDCGWHVTMDKVAEHFKKVHSH
;
A
#
# COMPACT_ATOMS: atom_id res chain seq x y z
N MET A 1 -4.45 -11.31 23.35
CA MET A 1 -4.22 -10.33 22.26
C MET A 1 -5.39 -9.36 22.24
N ALA A 2 -5.15 -8.11 22.53
CA ALA A 2 -6.19 -7.08 22.48
C ALA A 2 -6.57 -6.81 21.02
N ARG A 3 -7.79 -7.15 20.61
CA ARG A 3 -8.35 -6.69 19.33
C ARG A 3 -8.46 -5.16 19.43
N LYS A 4 -7.70 -4.45 18.57
CA LYS A 4 -7.97 -3.02 18.34
C LYS A 4 -9.40 -2.90 17.86
N THR A 5 -10.30 -2.42 18.71
CA THR A 5 -11.65 -2.03 18.33
C THR A 5 -11.51 -0.81 17.41
N THR A 6 -11.53 -1.02 16.11
CA THR A 6 -11.64 0.07 15.15
C THR A 6 -12.99 0.74 15.35
N LYS A 7 -12.97 2.01 15.80
CA LYS A 7 -14.19 2.81 15.93
C LYS A 7 -14.82 2.93 14.55
N SER A 8 -15.95 2.27 14.33
CA SER A 8 -16.73 2.42 13.11
C SER A 8 -17.49 3.74 13.14
N LYS A 9 -17.50 4.45 12.00
CA LYS A 9 -18.32 5.65 11.79
C LYS A 9 -19.30 5.37 10.65
N ILE A 10 -20.48 5.95 10.74
CA ILE A 10 -21.48 5.89 9.67
C ILE A 10 -21.22 7.05 8.70
N VAL A 11 -21.14 6.73 7.42
CA VAL A 11 -21.04 7.70 6.32
C VAL A 11 -22.21 7.46 5.39
N ALA A 12 -22.93 8.52 5.04
CA ALA A 12 -24.06 8.48 4.11
C ALA A 12 -23.75 9.33 2.88
N PHE A 13 -24.18 8.86 1.72
CA PHE A 13 -24.04 9.57 0.45
C PHE A 13 -25.26 9.30 -0.44
N LYS A 14 -25.50 10.17 -1.41
CA LYS A 14 -26.57 10.02 -2.40
C LYS A 14 -26.04 9.33 -3.65
N VAL A 15 -26.85 8.49 -4.24
CA VAL A 15 -26.58 7.82 -5.52
C VAL A 15 -27.80 7.91 -6.41
N GLU A 16 -27.59 7.74 -7.70
CA GLU A 16 -28.65 7.63 -8.70
C GLU A 16 -29.49 6.36 -8.48
N GLU A 17 -30.72 6.37 -8.96
CA GLU A 17 -31.69 5.28 -8.73
C GLU A 17 -31.19 3.92 -9.24
N GLU A 18 -30.54 3.89 -10.41
CA GLU A 18 -29.94 2.66 -10.97
C GLU A 18 -28.89 2.04 -10.06
N ILE A 19 -28.04 2.87 -9.45
CA ILE A 19 -27.02 2.42 -8.51
C ILE A 19 -27.67 1.92 -7.22
N ALA A 20 -28.72 2.61 -6.76
CA ALA A 20 -29.46 2.19 -5.57
C ALA A 20 -30.13 0.83 -5.76
N GLU A 21 -30.76 0.58 -6.90
CA GLU A 21 -31.35 -0.72 -7.24
C GLU A 21 -30.31 -1.83 -7.31
N PHE A 22 -29.18 -1.57 -7.97
CA PHE A 22 -28.08 -2.51 -8.01
C PHE A 22 -27.59 -2.90 -6.60
N LEU A 23 -27.35 -1.91 -5.74
CA LEU A 23 -26.89 -2.14 -4.36
C LEU A 23 -27.92 -2.92 -3.53
N ASN A 24 -29.22 -2.65 -3.72
CA ASN A 24 -30.27 -3.35 -3.00
C ASN A 24 -30.40 -4.82 -3.39
N ASN A 25 -30.00 -5.21 -4.60
CA ASN A 25 -30.00 -6.58 -5.07
C ASN A 25 -28.79 -7.39 -4.60
N LEU A 26 -27.79 -6.75 -3.96
CA LEU A 26 -26.61 -7.44 -3.44
C LEU A 26 -26.92 -8.13 -2.10
N PRO A 27 -26.39 -9.35 -1.88
CA PRO A 27 -26.57 -10.06 -0.60
C PRO A 27 -25.92 -9.33 0.58
N ASN A 28 -24.83 -8.60 0.34
CA ASN A 28 -24.13 -7.79 1.36
C ASN A 28 -23.60 -6.48 0.75
N LYS A 29 -24.46 -5.48 0.65
CA LYS A 29 -24.11 -4.18 0.09
C LYS A 29 -23.04 -3.43 0.87
N SER A 30 -23.00 -3.56 2.19
CA SER A 30 -21.99 -2.89 3.02
C SER A 30 -20.58 -3.42 2.76
N ASP A 31 -20.44 -4.74 2.58
CA ASP A 31 -19.16 -5.35 2.22
C ASP A 31 -18.71 -4.96 0.82
N PHE A 32 -19.63 -4.95 -0.13
CA PHE A 32 -19.37 -4.50 -1.51
C PHE A 32 -18.88 -3.05 -1.55
N ILE A 33 -19.58 -2.13 -0.89
CA ILE A 33 -19.21 -0.70 -0.83
C ILE A 33 -17.84 -0.52 -0.16
N ARG A 34 -17.59 -1.23 0.94
CA ARG A 34 -16.30 -1.17 1.64
C ARG A 34 -15.16 -1.63 0.74
N LYS A 35 -15.32 -2.73 0.03
CA LYS A 35 -14.32 -3.24 -0.93
C LYS A 35 -14.10 -2.29 -2.09
N ALA A 36 -15.15 -1.69 -2.64
CA ALA A 36 -15.06 -0.71 -3.70
C ALA A 36 -14.27 0.54 -3.27
N ILE A 37 -14.54 1.05 -2.07
CA ILE A 37 -13.79 2.18 -1.50
C ILE A 37 -12.33 1.80 -1.25
N LEU A 38 -12.05 0.66 -0.66
CA LEU A 38 -10.68 0.20 -0.41
C LEU A 38 -9.90 0.00 -1.72
N ALA A 39 -10.55 -0.42 -2.80
CA ALA A 39 -9.93 -0.53 -4.12
C ALA A 39 -9.49 0.84 -4.69
N GLN A 40 -10.13 1.94 -4.29
CA GLN A 40 -9.72 3.29 -4.68
C GLN A 40 -8.52 3.82 -3.88
N PHE A 41 -8.35 3.35 -2.65
CA PHE A 41 -7.19 3.73 -1.82
C PHE A 41 -5.95 2.89 -2.08
N GLY A 42 -6.11 1.71 -2.62
CA GLY A 42 -5.03 0.79 -2.93
C GLY A 42 -5.03 0.36 -4.39
N MET A 43 -3.93 -0.20 -4.81
CA MET A 43 -3.84 -0.84 -6.12
C MET A 43 -4.40 -2.26 -6.04
N THR A 44 -5.22 -2.61 -7.01
CA THR A 44 -5.73 -3.97 -7.12
C THR A 44 -4.58 -4.93 -7.44
N CYS A 45 -4.45 -5.99 -6.68
CA CYS A 45 -3.45 -7.02 -6.95
C CYS A 45 -3.67 -7.64 -8.35
N PRO A 46 -2.67 -7.59 -9.25
CA PRO A 46 -2.84 -8.12 -10.60
C PRO A 46 -2.98 -9.65 -10.66
N LEU A 47 -2.59 -10.35 -9.59
CA LEU A 47 -2.67 -11.82 -9.54
C LEU A 47 -4.08 -12.29 -9.15
N CYS A 48 -4.71 -11.65 -8.19
CA CYS A 48 -6.04 -12.06 -7.71
C CYS A 48 -7.17 -11.11 -8.15
N THR A 49 -6.85 -9.99 -8.79
CA THR A 49 -7.82 -8.97 -9.24
C THR A 49 -8.80 -8.51 -8.15
N GLY A 50 -8.34 -8.50 -6.90
CA GLY A 50 -9.11 -8.07 -5.73
C GLY A 50 -9.88 -9.18 -5.00
N THR A 51 -9.84 -10.43 -5.47
CA THR A 51 -10.56 -11.57 -4.85
C THR A 51 -9.90 -12.06 -3.56
N GLY A 52 -8.60 -11.79 -3.37
CA GLY A 52 -7.79 -12.32 -2.26
C GLY A 52 -7.35 -13.77 -2.46
N VAL A 53 -7.77 -14.42 -3.53
CA VAL A 53 -7.43 -15.82 -3.86
C VAL A 53 -6.83 -15.87 -5.25
N VAL A 54 -5.70 -16.53 -5.37
CA VAL A 54 -5.02 -16.78 -6.65
C VAL A 54 -5.21 -18.26 -7.03
N PRO A 55 -5.70 -18.55 -8.26
CA PRO A 55 -5.77 -19.93 -8.75
C PRO A 55 -4.39 -20.61 -8.67
N ARG A 56 -4.38 -21.88 -8.28
CA ARG A 56 -3.14 -22.63 -8.00
C ARG A 56 -2.12 -22.57 -9.14
N GLY A 57 -2.57 -22.75 -10.38
CA GLY A 57 -1.67 -22.69 -11.54
C GLY A 57 -0.98 -21.31 -11.72
N ILE A 58 -1.73 -20.23 -11.49
CA ILE A 58 -1.20 -18.87 -11.54
C ILE A 58 -0.21 -18.63 -10.38
N HIS A 59 -0.58 -19.06 -9.17
CA HIS A 59 0.31 -18.98 -8.00
C HIS A 59 1.62 -19.73 -8.25
N ASP A 60 1.58 -20.97 -8.67
CA ASP A 60 2.77 -21.80 -8.86
C ASP A 60 3.66 -21.28 -9.99
N HIS A 61 3.06 -20.65 -11.01
CA HIS A 61 3.80 -20.00 -12.10
C HIS A 61 4.54 -18.73 -11.64
N TYR A 62 3.90 -17.87 -10.87
CA TYR A 62 4.49 -16.57 -10.47
C TYR A 62 5.30 -16.62 -9.18
N LYS A 63 5.11 -17.62 -8.33
CA LYS A 63 5.83 -17.76 -7.06
C LYS A 63 7.37 -17.68 -7.18
N PRO A 64 8.03 -18.40 -8.11
CA PRO A 64 9.48 -18.28 -8.29
C PRO A 64 9.89 -16.89 -8.77
N LEU A 65 9.13 -16.26 -9.66
CA LEU A 65 9.41 -14.91 -10.16
C LEU A 65 9.34 -13.87 -9.02
N ILE A 66 8.35 -13.99 -8.16
CA ILE A 66 8.22 -13.11 -6.98
C ILE A 66 9.41 -13.31 -6.04
N ALA A 67 9.84 -14.56 -5.82
CA ALA A 67 10.99 -14.87 -4.97
C ALA A 67 12.31 -14.32 -5.52
N GLU A 68 12.49 -14.32 -6.85
CA GLU A 68 13.67 -13.76 -7.52
C GLU A 68 13.68 -12.22 -7.51
N HIS A 69 12.51 -11.58 -7.51
CA HIS A 69 12.36 -10.12 -7.59
C HIS A 69 11.92 -9.47 -6.28
N ASN A 70 12.29 -10.06 -5.14
CA ASN A 70 11.96 -9.55 -3.81
C ASN A 70 12.88 -8.42 -3.32
N SER A 71 13.74 -7.89 -4.17
CA SER A 71 14.65 -6.80 -3.81
C SER A 71 14.50 -5.60 -4.74
N ARG A 72 14.80 -4.43 -4.20
CA ARG A 72 14.84 -3.16 -4.94
C ARG A 72 16.09 -2.38 -4.54
N ALA A 73 16.65 -1.61 -5.46
CA ALA A 73 17.79 -0.76 -5.17
C ALA A 73 17.42 0.38 -4.20
N CYS A 74 18.26 0.60 -3.18
CA CYS A 74 18.18 1.78 -2.33
C CYS A 74 18.27 3.04 -3.18
N GLU A 75 17.37 3.99 -2.97
CA GLU A 75 17.33 5.23 -3.75
C GLU A 75 18.62 6.09 -3.61
N LYS A 76 19.32 5.98 -2.49
CA LYS A 76 20.55 6.73 -2.23
C LYS A 76 21.82 6.00 -2.65
N CYS A 77 22.08 4.81 -2.12
CA CYS A 77 23.34 4.08 -2.35
C CYS A 77 23.28 2.99 -3.42
N LYS A 78 22.09 2.72 -3.95
CA LYS A 78 21.83 1.72 -5.01
C LYS A 78 22.09 0.26 -4.62
N LYS A 79 22.41 -0.02 -3.36
CA LYS A 79 22.51 -1.40 -2.86
C LYS A 79 21.13 -2.07 -2.83
N PRO A 80 21.07 -3.39 -3.06
CA PRO A 80 19.79 -4.11 -3.01
C PRO A 80 19.24 -4.12 -1.59
N VAL A 81 17.95 -3.87 -1.48
CA VAL A 81 17.16 -3.91 -0.23
C VAL A 81 16.06 -4.94 -0.42
N GLU A 82 15.98 -5.90 0.47
CA GLU A 82 14.88 -6.88 0.46
C GLU A 82 13.54 -6.21 0.75
N ILE A 83 12.54 -6.58 -0.04
CA ILE A 83 11.16 -6.14 0.16
C ILE A 83 10.43 -7.24 0.92
N PRO A 84 9.95 -6.97 2.14
CA PRO A 84 9.20 -7.96 2.90
C PRO A 84 7.85 -8.25 2.23
N LEU A 85 7.50 -9.51 2.11
CA LEU A 85 6.20 -9.95 1.59
C LEU A 85 5.06 -9.75 2.60
N SER A 86 5.39 -9.54 3.86
CA SER A 86 4.43 -9.31 4.94
C SER A 86 4.93 -8.22 5.88
N VAL A 87 4.02 -7.32 6.27
CA VAL A 87 4.31 -6.25 7.24
C VAL A 87 4.48 -6.80 8.66
N GLU A 88 3.92 -7.97 8.94
CA GLU A 88 3.91 -8.57 10.28
C GLU A 88 5.30 -8.99 10.77
N GLY A 89 6.21 -9.35 9.85
CA GLY A 89 7.59 -9.74 10.17
C GLY A 89 8.58 -8.58 10.30
N ILE A 90 8.15 -7.33 10.10
CA ILE A 90 9.03 -6.17 10.13
C ILE A 90 9.31 -5.75 11.57
N GLN A 91 10.58 -5.64 11.94
CA GLN A 91 10.99 -5.12 13.24
C GLN A 91 10.52 -3.66 13.43
N ALA A 92 10.19 -3.27 14.67
CA ALA A 92 9.70 -1.94 14.98
C ALA A 92 10.65 -0.80 14.52
N SER A 93 11.97 -1.02 14.62
CA SER A 93 12.99 -0.08 14.17
C SER A 93 13.05 0.14 12.65
N GLU A 94 12.58 -0.84 11.90
CA GLU A 94 12.56 -0.84 10.44
C GLU A 94 11.20 -0.42 9.85
N ARG A 95 10.18 -0.37 10.70
CA ARG A 95 8.79 -0.17 10.28
C ARG A 95 8.58 1.13 9.52
N GLU A 96 9.04 2.25 10.02
CA GLU A 96 8.86 3.58 9.38
C GLU A 96 9.44 3.62 7.96
N ARG A 97 10.62 3.04 7.79
CA ARG A 97 11.32 2.94 6.51
C ARG A 97 10.51 2.16 5.47
N TYR A 98 9.93 1.04 5.86
CA TYR A 98 9.09 0.23 4.99
C TYR A 98 7.69 0.80 4.80
N GLU A 99 7.09 1.40 5.83
CA GLU A 99 5.78 2.05 5.71
C GLU A 99 5.79 3.15 4.63
N GLN A 100 6.82 3.97 4.59
CA GLN A 100 7.00 4.96 3.54
C GLN A 100 6.97 4.32 2.15
N PHE A 101 7.72 3.25 1.95
CA PHE A 101 7.76 2.51 0.68
C PHE A 101 6.41 1.86 0.35
N LEU A 102 5.75 1.24 1.32
CA LEU A 102 4.44 0.59 1.13
C LEU A 102 3.35 1.56 0.69
N HIS A 103 3.48 2.84 1.04
CA HIS A 103 2.58 3.92 0.58
C HIS A 103 3.02 4.57 -0.74
N GLY A 104 3.98 3.99 -1.44
CA GLY A 104 4.46 4.48 -2.74
C GLY A 104 5.63 5.45 -2.68
N GLY A 105 6.24 5.62 -1.51
CA GLY A 105 7.43 6.44 -1.32
C GLY A 105 8.73 5.73 -1.72
N PRO A 106 9.86 6.44 -1.63
CA PRO A 106 11.16 5.88 -1.93
C PRO A 106 11.60 4.85 -0.89
N LEU A 107 12.38 3.85 -1.33
CA LEU A 107 12.96 2.82 -0.47
C LEU A 107 14.44 3.12 -0.19
N TYR A 108 14.83 3.13 1.06
CA TYR A 108 16.22 3.27 1.49
C TYR A 108 16.66 2.05 2.31
N CYS A 109 17.95 1.73 2.26
CA CYS A 109 18.52 0.75 3.19
C CYS A 109 18.60 1.33 4.61
N SER A 110 18.78 0.47 5.61
CA SER A 110 18.84 0.87 7.03
C SER A 110 19.93 1.89 7.33
N ASN A 111 21.04 1.88 6.58
CA ASN A 111 22.13 2.83 6.76
C ASN A 111 21.85 4.19 6.13
N CYS A 112 21.15 4.24 5.00
CA CYS A 112 20.86 5.48 4.29
C CYS A 112 19.65 6.22 4.86
N TYR A 113 18.64 5.51 5.33
CA TYR A 113 17.40 6.10 5.80
C TYR A 113 17.58 7.22 6.82
N PRO A 114 18.36 7.06 7.91
CA PRO A 114 18.54 8.12 8.88
C PRO A 114 19.34 9.32 8.35
N SER A 115 20.12 9.13 7.28
CA SER A 115 20.92 10.21 6.67
C SER A 115 20.20 11.04 5.61
N VAL A 116 18.95 10.65 5.26
CA VAL A 116 18.12 11.38 4.30
C VAL A 116 17.18 12.31 5.07
N PRO A 117 17.05 13.58 4.67
CA PRO A 117 16.17 14.53 5.35
C PRO A 117 14.70 14.10 5.25
N ALA A 118 13.94 14.31 6.33
CA ALA A 118 12.51 14.09 6.34
C ALA A 118 11.76 15.32 5.82
N CYS A 119 10.67 15.11 5.12
CA CYS A 119 9.75 16.15 4.72
C CYS A 119 8.99 16.66 5.95
N ASP A 120 8.98 17.97 6.17
CA ASP A 120 8.33 18.59 7.33
C ASP A 120 6.80 18.39 7.33
N ASP A 121 6.19 18.26 6.15
CA ASP A 121 4.74 18.14 6.01
C ASP A 121 4.21 16.71 6.23
N CYS A 122 4.93 15.69 5.75
CA CYS A 122 4.46 14.30 5.80
C CYS A 122 5.39 13.32 6.52
N GLY A 123 6.60 13.76 6.88
CA GLY A 123 7.60 12.93 7.56
C GLY A 123 8.34 11.92 6.68
N TRP A 124 8.04 11.84 5.38
CA TRP A 124 8.77 10.96 4.48
C TRP A 124 10.20 11.42 4.25
N HIS A 125 11.13 10.49 4.29
CA HIS A 125 12.51 10.75 3.93
C HIS A 125 12.67 10.79 2.42
N VAL A 126 13.15 11.90 1.89
CA VAL A 126 13.29 12.14 0.44
C VAL A 126 14.62 12.79 0.15
N THR A 127 15.38 12.25 -0.80
CA THR A 127 16.63 12.86 -1.26
C THR A 127 16.37 14.20 -1.94
N MET A 128 17.32 15.13 -1.83
CA MET A 128 17.16 16.51 -2.31
C MET A 128 16.82 16.61 -3.80
N ASP A 129 17.33 15.69 -4.62
CA ASP A 129 17.04 15.61 -6.05
C ASP A 129 15.59 15.23 -6.36
N LYS A 130 14.90 14.58 -5.42
CA LYS A 130 13.50 14.09 -5.58
C LYS A 130 12.46 14.91 -4.83
N VAL A 131 12.87 15.94 -4.12
CA VAL A 131 11.94 16.80 -3.33
C VAL A 131 10.85 17.40 -4.22
N ALA A 132 11.20 17.93 -5.39
CA ALA A 132 10.23 18.53 -6.31
C ALA A 132 9.19 17.52 -6.84
N GLU A 133 9.62 16.29 -7.14
CA GLU A 133 8.73 15.20 -7.54
C GLU A 133 7.82 14.77 -6.40
N HIS A 134 8.37 14.68 -5.20
CA HIS A 134 7.63 14.35 -3.99
C HIS A 134 6.49 15.35 -3.73
N PHE A 135 6.76 16.66 -3.80
CA PHE A 135 5.74 17.68 -3.64
C PHE A 135 4.63 17.57 -4.68
N LYS A 136 4.96 17.29 -5.93
CA LYS A 136 3.95 17.07 -6.99
C LYS A 136 3.09 15.84 -6.73
N LYS A 137 3.67 14.76 -6.25
CA LYS A 137 2.96 13.48 -6.03
C LYS A 137 2.09 13.45 -4.78
N VAL A 138 2.58 14.02 -3.69
CA VAL A 138 2.00 13.86 -2.35
C VAL A 138 1.25 15.10 -1.88
N HIS A 139 1.70 16.29 -2.27
CA HIS A 139 1.19 17.56 -1.76
C HIS A 139 0.43 18.41 -2.79
N SER A 140 0.39 18.02 -4.06
CA SER A 140 -0.43 18.75 -5.04
C SER A 140 -1.86 18.22 -5.05
N HIS A 141 -2.68 18.88 -4.31
CA HIS A 141 -4.14 18.80 -4.38
C HIS A 141 -4.72 20.16 -4.73
#